data_058309d09f10b37aef5f6225abfd6764
#
_entry.id   058309d09f10b37aef5f6225abfd6764
#
_cell.length_a   1.000
_cell.length_b   1.000
_cell.length_c   1.000
_cell.angle_alpha   90.00
_cell.angle_beta   90.00
_cell.angle_gamma   90.00
#
_symmetry.space_group_name_H-M   'P 1'
#
loop_
_entity.id
_entity.type
_entity.pdbx_description
1 polymer ?
#
loop_
_entity_poly.entity_id
_entity_poly.type
_entity_poly.pdbx_seq_one_letter_code
_entity_poly.pdbx_strand_id
1 'polypeptide(L)'
;MKVAEAVIQCLKQENVKMVFGYPGATVVPIYEAFRESDIKHVLVRQEQGAGHCASGYARATGEVGVCIVTSGPGATNVITAIAAAYMDSIPLVIITGQVKSVLIGKDVFQEIDITGSTESFTKYNFLVKDAESVPKTIKEAFYIANTGRKGPVLIDIPTDIMEEDIDFEYPESVNIRGYKPTTKGNFRQIKKVADRLRTSKKPVICVGGGVILGKAERELKQFVEKSQIPVIHTLMGKGSMDESSEYYVGLIGTHGFAYANKAAENSDVLIIIGARASDRTTFGVKTFAKKADIIHIDIDPAEIGKNLDTYIPIVGDCASILGELTKEITPIETSSWMDEIKEWKESLKVVRKPTDKVNPKYVLGVVSDMVEEDAILTADVGQNQLWCARNFKMTGDRKLLTSGGLGTMGYSLPAAIGAKLACPDKRVVSFAGDGGFQMSVFELGTVTEENVNLIIIVFNNSGLGMVREIQNNRSLGEFGVNFRTNPDFIKLAEAYGLLAKRVSNDNEFEEAFREALNSDKAFFIECIVDPHERTF
;
A
#
# COMPACT_ATOMS: atom_id res chain seq x y z
N MET A 1 5.59 -33.75 16.77
CA MET A 1 4.89 -33.52 15.50
C MET A 1 5.89 -33.13 14.43
N LYS A 2 5.54 -33.25 13.15
CA LYS A 2 6.40 -32.76 12.07
C LYS A 2 6.54 -31.24 12.10
N VAL A 3 7.72 -30.72 11.72
CA VAL A 3 7.94 -29.27 11.60
C VAL A 3 6.92 -28.61 10.66
N ALA A 4 6.56 -29.26 9.54
CA ALA A 4 5.53 -28.77 8.64
C ALA A 4 4.17 -28.56 9.34
N GLU A 5 3.77 -29.47 10.23
CA GLU A 5 2.57 -29.32 11.08
C GLU A 5 2.75 -28.21 12.11
N ALA A 6 3.94 -28.12 12.70
CA ALA A 6 4.28 -27.05 13.65
C ALA A 6 4.20 -25.66 13.01
N VAL A 7 4.60 -25.49 11.74
CA VAL A 7 4.42 -24.24 11.00
C VAL A 7 2.94 -23.83 10.98
N ILE A 8 2.04 -24.78 10.66
CA ILE A 8 0.59 -24.49 10.65
C ILE A 8 0.09 -24.13 12.06
N GLN A 9 0.55 -24.82 13.11
CA GLN A 9 0.18 -24.48 14.47
C GLN A 9 0.70 -23.08 14.88
N CYS A 10 1.92 -22.71 14.48
CA CYS A 10 2.45 -21.37 14.70
C CYS A 10 1.60 -20.30 14.01
N LEU A 11 1.19 -20.51 12.74
CA LEU A 11 0.32 -19.60 12.02
C LEU A 11 -1.06 -19.44 12.71
N LYS A 12 -1.61 -20.53 13.28
CA LYS A 12 -2.83 -20.45 14.11
C LYS A 12 -2.62 -19.63 15.39
N GLN A 13 -1.49 -19.79 16.08
CA GLN A 13 -1.14 -18.99 17.26
C GLN A 13 -0.98 -17.48 16.95
N GLU A 14 -0.56 -17.13 15.72
CA GLU A 14 -0.51 -15.77 15.22
C GLU A 14 -1.85 -15.27 14.63
N ASN A 15 -2.95 -16.03 14.79
CA ASN A 15 -4.29 -15.73 14.32
C ASN A 15 -4.40 -15.58 12.79
N VAL A 16 -3.50 -16.22 12.02
CA VAL A 16 -3.57 -16.24 10.57
C VAL A 16 -4.82 -16.97 10.12
N LYS A 17 -5.66 -16.31 9.33
CA LYS A 17 -6.89 -16.87 8.78
C LYS A 17 -6.74 -17.34 7.33
N MET A 18 -5.76 -16.76 6.64
CA MET A 18 -5.59 -16.96 5.21
C MET A 18 -4.12 -16.87 4.82
N VAL A 19 -3.72 -17.74 3.90
CA VAL A 19 -2.38 -17.78 3.30
C VAL A 19 -2.53 -17.76 1.78
N PHE A 20 -1.72 -16.94 1.12
CA PHE A 20 -1.64 -16.89 -0.33
C PHE A 20 -0.40 -17.63 -0.79
N GLY A 21 -0.50 -18.44 -1.84
CA GLY A 21 0.68 -19.17 -2.25
C GLY A 21 0.53 -19.95 -3.55
N TYR A 22 1.67 -20.48 -3.98
CA TYR A 22 1.75 -21.38 -5.12
C TYR A 22 2.63 -22.57 -4.75
N PRO A 23 2.10 -23.81 -4.77
CA PRO A 23 2.85 -24.99 -4.36
C PRO A 23 3.97 -25.34 -5.32
N GLY A 24 5.00 -25.98 -4.77
CA GLY A 24 6.09 -26.58 -5.53
C GLY A 24 6.82 -27.59 -4.64
N ALA A 25 7.80 -28.29 -5.20
CA ALA A 25 8.38 -29.49 -4.57
C ALA A 25 8.87 -29.27 -3.13
N THR A 26 9.52 -28.13 -2.86
CA THR A 26 10.16 -27.89 -1.56
C THR A 26 9.19 -27.47 -0.45
N VAL A 27 7.92 -27.15 -0.76
CA VAL A 27 6.91 -26.80 0.25
C VAL A 27 5.78 -27.86 0.35
N VAL A 28 5.90 -28.98 -0.34
CA VAL A 28 4.92 -30.07 -0.28
C VAL A 28 4.60 -30.47 1.17
N PRO A 29 5.57 -30.61 2.09
CA PRO A 29 5.25 -30.99 3.48
C PRO A 29 4.31 -29.97 4.17
N ILE A 30 4.51 -28.66 3.96
CA ILE A 30 3.62 -27.62 4.52
C ILE A 30 2.23 -27.69 3.87
N TYR A 31 2.16 -27.91 2.55
CA TYR A 31 0.88 -28.03 1.85
C TYR A 31 0.09 -29.29 2.23
N GLU A 32 0.77 -30.39 2.56
CA GLU A 32 0.11 -31.57 3.16
C GLU A 32 -0.48 -31.25 4.54
N ALA A 33 0.24 -30.49 5.38
CA ALA A 33 -0.25 -30.08 6.70
C ALA A 33 -1.45 -29.12 6.63
N PHE A 34 -1.65 -28.39 5.53
CA PHE A 34 -2.87 -27.57 5.33
C PHE A 34 -4.15 -28.38 5.22
N ARG A 35 -4.12 -29.64 4.78
CA ARG A 35 -5.33 -30.47 4.59
C ARG A 35 -6.18 -30.60 5.84
N GLU A 36 -5.54 -30.62 7.00
CA GLU A 36 -6.21 -30.75 8.31
C GLU A 36 -6.33 -29.40 9.03
N SER A 37 -6.09 -28.31 8.31
CA SER A 37 -6.10 -26.96 8.86
C SER A 37 -7.38 -26.20 8.50
N ASP A 38 -7.82 -25.35 9.42
CA ASP A 38 -8.88 -24.36 9.20
C ASP A 38 -8.37 -23.04 8.59
N ILE A 39 -7.05 -22.89 8.39
CA ILE A 39 -6.48 -21.74 7.68
C ILE A 39 -6.78 -21.89 6.19
N LYS A 40 -7.43 -20.88 5.62
CA LYS A 40 -7.74 -20.88 4.19
C LYS A 40 -6.45 -20.70 3.37
N HIS A 41 -6.17 -21.62 2.46
CA HIS A 41 -5.15 -21.44 1.43
C HIS A 41 -5.80 -20.89 0.16
N VAL A 42 -5.25 -19.82 -0.41
CA VAL A 42 -5.66 -19.22 -1.69
C VAL A 42 -4.60 -19.53 -2.74
N LEU A 43 -4.98 -20.35 -3.73
CA LEU A 43 -4.11 -20.68 -4.85
C LEU A 43 -4.11 -19.55 -5.87
N VAL A 44 -3.04 -18.80 -5.92
CA VAL A 44 -2.81 -17.75 -6.91
C VAL A 44 -2.36 -18.33 -8.26
N ARG A 45 -2.16 -17.49 -9.27
CA ARG A 45 -1.67 -17.94 -10.58
C ARG A 45 -0.19 -17.63 -10.82
N GLN A 46 0.40 -16.84 -9.90
CA GLN A 46 1.83 -16.52 -9.95
C GLN A 46 2.27 -16.01 -8.57
N GLU A 47 3.50 -16.28 -8.14
CA GLU A 47 3.99 -16.01 -6.78
C GLU A 47 4.07 -14.52 -6.45
N GLN A 48 4.34 -13.65 -7.43
CA GLN A 48 4.24 -12.21 -7.24
C GLN A 48 2.81 -11.81 -6.86
N GLY A 49 1.80 -12.44 -7.50
CA GLY A 49 0.40 -12.31 -7.15
C GLY A 49 0.12 -12.70 -5.69
N ALA A 50 0.72 -13.80 -5.20
CA ALA A 50 0.59 -14.21 -3.80
C ALA A 50 1.04 -13.12 -2.83
N GLY A 51 2.23 -12.55 -3.06
CA GLY A 51 2.76 -11.46 -2.22
C GLY A 51 1.90 -10.20 -2.28
N HIS A 52 1.37 -9.84 -3.45
CA HIS A 52 0.46 -8.69 -3.58
C HIS A 52 -0.93 -8.95 -2.99
N CYS A 53 -1.48 -10.17 -3.06
CA CYS A 53 -2.69 -10.56 -2.34
C CYS A 53 -2.48 -10.45 -0.82
N ALA A 54 -1.36 -10.98 -0.30
CA ALA A 54 -1.00 -10.84 1.10
C ALA A 54 -0.85 -9.37 1.52
N SER A 55 -0.29 -8.51 0.65
CA SER A 55 -0.22 -7.06 0.86
C SER A 55 -1.61 -6.41 0.91
N GLY A 56 -2.51 -6.79 0.01
CA GLY A 56 -3.91 -6.33 0.00
C GLY A 56 -4.65 -6.73 1.28
N TYR A 57 -4.49 -7.99 1.71
CA TYR A 57 -5.01 -8.50 2.97
C TYR A 57 -4.49 -7.69 4.16
N ALA A 58 -3.17 -7.52 4.27
CA ALA A 58 -2.56 -6.79 5.37
C ALA A 58 -3.03 -5.33 5.47
N ARG A 59 -3.17 -4.66 4.34
CA ARG A 59 -3.63 -3.26 4.30
C ARG A 59 -5.13 -3.12 4.57
N ALA A 60 -5.93 -4.10 4.17
CA ALA A 60 -7.37 -4.10 4.45
C ALA A 60 -7.67 -4.34 5.93
N THR A 61 -6.97 -5.28 6.58
CA THR A 61 -7.19 -5.70 7.97
C THR A 61 -6.32 -4.96 8.99
N GLY A 62 -5.12 -4.55 8.60
CA GLY A 62 -4.08 -4.05 9.52
C GLY A 62 -3.31 -5.17 10.21
N GLU A 63 -3.49 -6.44 9.80
CA GLU A 63 -2.79 -7.63 10.31
C GLU A 63 -1.61 -8.00 9.40
N VAL A 64 -0.85 -9.04 9.78
CA VAL A 64 0.27 -9.52 8.96
C VAL A 64 -0.26 -10.39 7.83
N GLY A 65 0.12 -10.07 6.58
CA GLY A 65 -0.18 -10.93 5.43
C GLY A 65 0.84 -12.07 5.32
N VAL A 66 0.38 -13.25 4.92
CA VAL A 66 1.24 -14.45 4.82
C VAL A 66 1.26 -14.98 3.39
N CYS A 67 2.45 -15.27 2.89
CA CYS A 67 2.68 -15.85 1.58
C CYS A 67 3.60 -17.08 1.72
N ILE A 68 3.25 -18.21 1.05
CA ILE A 68 4.08 -19.44 1.05
C ILE A 68 4.35 -19.86 -0.40
N VAL A 69 5.62 -19.96 -0.75
CA VAL A 69 6.08 -20.29 -2.11
C VAL A 69 7.25 -21.27 -2.08
N THR A 70 7.46 -21.99 -3.18
CA THR A 70 8.55 -22.95 -3.33
C THR A 70 9.90 -22.24 -3.55
N SER A 71 10.98 -23.00 -3.54
CA SER A 71 12.34 -22.55 -3.86
C SER A 71 12.52 -22.14 -5.33
N GLY A 72 13.71 -21.70 -5.68
CA GLY A 72 14.10 -21.38 -7.06
C GLY A 72 13.20 -20.31 -7.67
N PRO A 73 12.52 -20.61 -8.79
CA PRO A 73 11.68 -19.62 -9.49
C PRO A 73 10.50 -19.14 -8.63
N GLY A 74 9.95 -19.96 -7.74
CA GLY A 74 8.88 -19.52 -6.84
C GLY A 74 9.36 -18.45 -5.87
N ALA A 75 10.52 -18.64 -5.26
CA ALA A 75 11.14 -17.67 -4.37
C ALA A 75 11.57 -16.39 -5.12
N THR A 76 12.14 -16.52 -6.33
CA THR A 76 12.55 -15.33 -7.11
C THR A 76 11.36 -14.53 -7.64
N ASN A 77 10.25 -15.19 -8.01
CA ASN A 77 9.05 -14.50 -8.48
C ASN A 77 8.39 -13.63 -7.41
N VAL A 78 8.52 -13.96 -6.12
CA VAL A 78 7.92 -13.15 -5.04
C VAL A 78 8.77 -11.91 -4.67
N ILE A 79 10.01 -11.80 -5.16
CA ILE A 79 10.94 -10.71 -4.81
C ILE A 79 10.33 -9.32 -5.02
N THR A 80 9.69 -9.08 -6.16
CA THR A 80 9.06 -7.78 -6.45
C THR A 80 8.00 -7.42 -5.42
N ALA A 81 7.19 -8.39 -4.97
CA ALA A 81 6.17 -8.15 -3.96
C ALA A 81 6.78 -7.87 -2.57
N ILE A 82 7.89 -8.55 -2.22
CA ILE A 82 8.65 -8.28 -1.00
C ILE A 82 9.20 -6.84 -1.03
N ALA A 83 9.85 -6.45 -2.13
CA ALA A 83 10.40 -5.10 -2.29
C ALA A 83 9.30 -4.02 -2.24
N ALA A 84 8.13 -4.27 -2.86
CA ALA A 84 6.98 -3.36 -2.79
C ALA A 84 6.48 -3.21 -1.34
N ALA A 85 6.35 -4.31 -0.61
CA ALA A 85 5.94 -4.29 0.79
C ALA A 85 6.95 -3.56 1.69
N TYR A 86 8.25 -3.75 1.46
CA TYR A 86 9.31 -3.04 2.19
C TYR A 86 9.23 -1.53 1.96
N MET A 87 9.10 -1.12 0.70
CA MET A 87 9.01 0.29 0.34
C MET A 87 7.76 0.97 0.90
N ASP A 88 6.66 0.24 1.02
CA ASP A 88 5.39 0.78 1.55
C ASP A 88 5.16 0.45 3.03
N SER A 89 6.13 -0.19 3.68
CA SER A 89 6.09 -0.57 5.10
C SER A 89 4.91 -1.49 5.44
N ILE A 90 4.61 -2.45 4.58
CA ILE A 90 3.51 -3.40 4.76
C ILE A 90 4.01 -4.66 5.50
N PRO A 91 3.37 -5.06 6.61
CA PRO A 91 3.78 -6.22 7.37
C PRO A 91 3.44 -7.51 6.61
N LEU A 92 4.46 -8.22 6.14
CA LEU A 92 4.33 -9.53 5.51
C LEU A 92 5.27 -10.54 6.17
N VAL A 93 4.82 -11.79 6.25
CA VAL A 93 5.68 -12.95 6.50
C VAL A 93 5.65 -13.83 5.27
N ILE A 94 6.82 -13.99 4.65
CA ILE A 94 7.00 -14.82 3.47
C ILE A 94 7.75 -16.08 3.90
N ILE A 95 7.14 -17.24 3.65
CA ILE A 95 7.77 -18.53 3.90
C ILE A 95 8.17 -19.11 2.55
N THR A 96 9.46 -19.35 2.35
CA THR A 96 9.99 -20.04 1.17
C THR A 96 10.45 -21.43 1.55
N GLY A 97 10.17 -22.40 0.69
CA GLY A 97 10.84 -23.68 0.78
C GLY A 97 12.27 -23.58 0.26
N GLN A 98 13.18 -24.39 0.80
CA GLN A 98 14.54 -24.50 0.31
C GLN A 98 14.88 -25.97 0.00
N VAL A 99 15.88 -26.20 -0.82
CA VAL A 99 16.43 -27.54 -1.05
C VAL A 99 16.95 -28.13 0.28
N LYS A 100 17.19 -29.45 0.35
CA LYS A 100 17.71 -30.08 1.58
C LYS A 100 18.97 -29.36 2.06
N SER A 101 19.09 -29.18 3.37
CA SER A 101 20.16 -28.42 4.03
C SER A 101 21.57 -28.82 3.56
N VAL A 102 21.80 -30.12 3.36
CA VAL A 102 23.08 -30.68 2.87
C VAL A 102 23.39 -30.36 1.41
N LEU A 103 22.40 -29.84 0.65
CA LEU A 103 22.53 -29.49 -0.78
C LEU A 103 22.71 -28.01 -1.01
N ILE A 104 22.51 -27.17 0.01
CA ILE A 104 22.68 -25.71 -0.12
C ILE A 104 24.13 -25.37 -0.48
N GLY A 105 24.33 -24.50 -1.47
CA GLY A 105 25.62 -24.11 -2.00
C GLY A 105 26.24 -25.11 -2.99
N LYS A 106 25.42 -26.00 -3.57
CA LYS A 106 25.87 -27.04 -4.50
C LYS A 106 25.27 -26.95 -5.90
N ASP A 107 24.64 -25.82 -6.22
CA ASP A 107 24.02 -25.54 -7.54
C ASP A 107 23.03 -26.64 -7.99
N VAL A 108 22.25 -27.17 -7.05
CA VAL A 108 21.25 -28.20 -7.36
C VAL A 108 19.97 -27.58 -7.93
N PHE A 109 19.11 -28.44 -8.50
CA PHE A 109 17.86 -28.01 -9.13
C PHE A 109 16.99 -27.16 -8.18
N GLN A 110 16.59 -25.97 -8.62
CA GLN A 110 15.80 -24.97 -7.91
C GLN A 110 16.42 -24.46 -6.60
N GLU A 111 17.70 -24.59 -6.42
CA GLU A 111 18.41 -23.88 -5.34
C GLU A 111 18.56 -22.40 -5.69
N ILE A 112 18.37 -21.54 -4.71
CA ILE A 112 18.68 -20.12 -4.77
C ILE A 112 18.94 -19.57 -3.37
N ASP A 113 19.92 -18.70 -3.21
CA ASP A 113 20.08 -17.89 -2.00
C ASP A 113 19.06 -16.75 -1.99
N ILE A 114 17.86 -17.06 -1.55
CA ILE A 114 16.78 -16.08 -1.47
C ILE A 114 17.00 -15.12 -0.30
N THR A 115 17.64 -15.55 0.78
CA THR A 115 17.93 -14.71 1.94
C THR A 115 18.91 -13.61 1.58
N GLY A 116 20.01 -13.94 0.92
CA GLY A 116 20.96 -12.95 0.40
C GLY A 116 20.34 -12.05 -0.68
N SER A 117 19.51 -12.61 -1.57
CA SER A 117 18.84 -11.85 -2.63
C SER A 117 17.86 -10.79 -2.10
N THR A 118 17.28 -11.00 -0.92
CA THR A 118 16.25 -10.12 -0.34
C THR A 118 16.72 -9.28 0.85
N GLU A 119 17.98 -9.42 1.27
CA GLU A 119 18.53 -8.76 2.46
C GLU A 119 18.31 -7.23 2.49
N SER A 120 18.46 -6.56 1.36
CA SER A 120 18.37 -5.10 1.27
C SER A 120 16.95 -4.54 1.33
N PHE A 121 15.91 -5.37 1.16
CA PHE A 121 14.50 -4.96 1.14
C PHE A 121 13.58 -5.90 1.95
N THR A 122 14.12 -6.46 3.03
CA THR A 122 13.36 -7.09 4.12
C THR A 122 13.79 -6.45 5.44
N LYS A 123 12.97 -6.61 6.46
CA LYS A 123 13.37 -6.21 7.81
C LYS A 123 14.31 -7.21 8.44
N TYR A 124 14.10 -8.47 8.13
CA TYR A 124 14.96 -9.59 8.53
C TYR A 124 14.70 -10.81 7.64
N ASN A 125 15.72 -11.66 7.51
CA ASN A 125 15.65 -12.94 6.81
C ASN A 125 16.15 -14.05 7.74
N PHE A 126 15.44 -15.17 7.74
CA PHE A 126 15.83 -16.37 8.44
C PHE A 126 16.11 -17.50 7.44
N LEU A 127 17.30 -18.06 7.45
CA LEU A 127 17.54 -19.40 6.91
C LEU A 127 17.51 -20.38 8.09
N VAL A 128 16.47 -21.20 8.15
CA VAL A 128 16.30 -22.18 9.23
C VAL A 128 17.34 -23.27 9.10
N LYS A 129 18.06 -23.55 10.19
CA LYS A 129 19.13 -24.58 10.25
C LYS A 129 18.87 -25.67 11.28
N ASP A 130 17.84 -25.51 12.09
CA ASP A 130 17.49 -26.37 13.21
C ASP A 130 15.99 -26.43 13.36
N ALA A 131 15.45 -27.65 13.41
CA ALA A 131 14.01 -27.91 13.46
C ALA A 131 13.33 -27.34 14.71
N GLU A 132 13.98 -27.50 15.89
CA GLU A 132 13.45 -27.00 17.17
C GLU A 132 13.35 -25.47 17.23
N SER A 133 14.09 -24.77 16.38
CA SER A 133 14.07 -23.30 16.30
C SER A 133 12.86 -22.73 15.55
N VAL A 134 12.13 -23.54 14.76
CA VAL A 134 11.05 -23.07 13.86
C VAL A 134 9.95 -22.32 14.60
N PRO A 135 9.37 -22.80 15.71
CA PRO A 135 8.31 -22.07 16.40
C PRO A 135 8.76 -20.67 16.88
N LYS A 136 9.98 -20.59 17.41
CA LYS A 136 10.57 -19.32 17.84
C LYS A 136 10.83 -18.40 16.64
N THR A 137 11.35 -18.92 15.55
CA THR A 137 11.63 -18.16 14.31
C THR A 137 10.36 -17.53 13.74
N ILE A 138 9.27 -18.28 13.71
CA ILE A 138 7.97 -17.76 13.24
C ILE A 138 7.47 -16.66 14.18
N LYS A 139 7.54 -16.86 15.50
CA LYS A 139 7.16 -15.82 16.48
C LYS A 139 7.97 -14.54 16.31
N GLU A 140 9.28 -14.66 16.15
CA GLU A 140 10.17 -13.53 15.91
C GLU A 140 9.85 -12.82 14.59
N ALA A 141 9.56 -13.57 13.52
CA ALA A 141 9.22 -13.02 12.21
C ALA A 141 7.95 -12.17 12.28
N PHE A 142 6.88 -12.67 12.90
CA PHE A 142 5.64 -11.91 13.08
C PHE A 142 5.85 -10.67 13.95
N TYR A 143 6.60 -10.78 15.02
CA TYR A 143 6.94 -9.65 15.88
C TYR A 143 7.73 -8.59 15.12
N ILE A 144 8.78 -8.96 14.36
CA ILE A 144 9.58 -8.03 13.56
C ILE A 144 8.72 -7.39 12.47
N ALA A 145 7.91 -8.18 11.74
CA ALA A 145 7.08 -7.66 10.66
C ALA A 145 6.10 -6.57 11.12
N ASN A 146 5.51 -6.73 12.31
CA ASN A 146 4.39 -5.90 12.78
C ASN A 146 4.77 -4.82 13.79
N THR A 147 6.03 -4.71 14.22
CA THR A 147 6.47 -3.71 15.22
C THR A 147 7.47 -2.71 14.63
N GLY A 148 7.61 -1.55 15.27
CA GLY A 148 8.40 -0.45 14.72
C GLY A 148 7.88 -0.01 13.36
N ARG A 149 8.76 0.37 12.44
CA ARG A 149 8.38 0.50 11.03
C ARG A 149 8.03 -0.90 10.51
N LYS A 150 6.77 -1.12 10.16
CA LYS A 150 6.30 -2.40 9.64
C LYS A 150 7.00 -2.76 8.32
N GLY A 151 7.02 -4.03 7.95
CA GLY A 151 7.64 -4.46 6.70
C GLY A 151 7.76 -5.99 6.59
N PRO A 152 8.24 -6.49 5.44
CA PRO A 152 8.34 -7.91 5.17
C PRO A 152 9.48 -8.57 5.94
N VAL A 153 9.24 -9.82 6.34
CA VAL A 153 10.22 -10.76 6.89
C VAL A 153 10.13 -12.06 6.09
N LEU A 154 11.28 -12.62 5.74
CA LEU A 154 11.37 -13.87 5.00
C LEU A 154 11.88 -14.99 5.90
N ILE A 155 11.27 -16.16 5.78
CA ILE A 155 11.69 -17.41 6.47
C ILE A 155 11.92 -18.46 5.38
N ASP A 156 13.16 -18.86 5.19
CA ASP A 156 13.56 -19.90 4.24
C ASP A 156 13.79 -21.22 4.97
N ILE A 157 12.99 -22.26 4.66
CA ILE A 157 12.98 -23.51 5.40
C ILE A 157 13.38 -24.67 4.47
N PRO A 158 14.52 -25.35 4.74
CA PRO A 158 14.92 -26.54 4.00
C PRO A 158 13.91 -27.70 4.15
N THR A 159 13.71 -28.46 3.07
CA THR A 159 12.70 -29.52 3.02
C THR A 159 12.98 -30.64 4.05
N ASP A 160 14.23 -31.02 4.24
CA ASP A 160 14.60 -32.03 5.25
C ASP A 160 14.26 -31.58 6.68
N ILE A 161 14.42 -30.30 6.99
CA ILE A 161 14.00 -29.73 8.28
C ILE A 161 12.47 -29.76 8.43
N MET A 162 11.71 -29.49 7.36
CA MET A 162 10.24 -29.58 7.42
C MET A 162 9.72 -30.99 7.76
N GLU A 163 10.51 -32.01 7.43
CA GLU A 163 10.19 -33.42 7.65
C GLU A 163 10.65 -33.96 9.01
N GLU A 164 11.43 -33.22 9.79
CA GLU A 164 11.87 -33.60 11.13
C GLU A 164 10.72 -33.55 12.14
N ASP A 165 10.84 -34.37 13.20
CA ASP A 165 9.92 -34.34 14.33
C ASP A 165 10.48 -33.46 15.43
N ILE A 166 9.62 -32.63 16.05
CA ILE A 166 9.96 -31.75 17.18
C ILE A 166 8.98 -31.88 18.34
N ASP A 167 9.44 -31.52 19.52
CA ASP A 167 8.59 -31.26 20.68
C ASP A 167 8.05 -29.82 20.57
N PHE A 168 6.81 -29.69 20.06
CA PHE A 168 6.23 -28.39 19.75
C PHE A 168 5.93 -27.58 21.00
N GLU A 169 6.61 -26.46 21.13
CA GLU A 169 6.33 -25.42 22.12
C GLU A 169 6.33 -24.06 21.44
N TYR A 170 5.23 -23.31 21.58
CA TYR A 170 5.13 -21.97 20.99
C TYR A 170 5.44 -20.91 22.03
N PRO A 171 6.44 -20.02 21.82
CA PRO A 171 6.83 -19.01 22.80
C PRO A 171 5.71 -18.01 23.08
N GLU A 172 5.44 -17.70 24.34
CA GLU A 172 4.50 -16.65 24.74
C GLU A 172 4.98 -15.25 24.29
N SER A 173 6.29 -15.02 24.37
CA SER A 173 6.91 -13.73 24.00
C SER A 173 8.29 -13.93 23.39
N VAL A 174 8.78 -12.89 22.70
CA VAL A 174 10.14 -12.86 22.16
C VAL A 174 10.95 -11.70 22.74
N ASN A 175 12.24 -11.94 22.93
CA ASN A 175 13.20 -10.93 23.34
C ASN A 175 14.38 -10.92 22.36
N ILE A 176 14.28 -10.08 21.34
CA ILE A 176 15.28 -10.01 20.26
C ILE A 176 16.37 -9.01 20.67
N ARG A 177 17.61 -9.50 20.76
CA ARG A 177 18.76 -8.64 21.08
C ARG A 177 18.92 -7.54 20.03
N GLY A 178 18.95 -6.28 20.48
CA GLY A 178 19.14 -5.12 19.59
C GLY A 178 17.89 -4.64 18.87
N TYR A 179 16.75 -5.35 18.95
CA TYR A 179 15.49 -4.90 18.36
C TYR A 179 14.48 -4.50 19.44
N LYS A 180 14.41 -3.19 19.70
CA LYS A 180 13.49 -2.58 20.70
C LYS A 180 12.89 -1.30 20.10
N PRO A 181 11.79 -1.42 19.35
CA PRO A 181 11.14 -0.25 18.74
C PRO A 181 10.72 0.79 19.78
N THR A 182 11.02 2.06 19.50
CA THR A 182 10.57 3.17 20.32
C THR A 182 9.13 3.51 19.99
N THR A 183 8.21 3.35 20.94
CA THR A 183 6.78 3.62 20.75
C THR A 183 6.33 4.94 21.37
N LYS A 184 6.98 5.38 22.45
CA LYS A 184 6.63 6.62 23.14
C LYS A 184 7.53 7.76 22.72
N GLY A 185 6.96 8.88 22.29
CA GLY A 185 7.68 10.09 21.97
C GLY A 185 8.35 10.73 23.22
N ASN A 186 9.45 11.44 23.00
CA ASN A 186 10.11 12.17 24.08
C ASN A 186 9.27 13.38 24.52
N PHE A 187 8.80 13.38 25.76
CA PHE A 187 7.91 14.42 26.30
C PHE A 187 8.49 15.85 26.20
N ARG A 188 9.80 16.02 26.37
CA ARG A 188 10.44 17.35 26.23
C ARG A 188 10.35 17.86 24.80
N GLN A 189 10.48 16.98 23.80
CA GLN A 189 10.31 17.35 22.40
C GLN A 189 8.85 17.66 22.09
N ILE A 190 7.91 16.88 22.59
CA ILE A 190 6.46 17.13 22.45
C ILE A 190 6.11 18.53 22.99
N LYS A 191 6.61 18.89 24.17
CA LYS A 191 6.41 20.21 24.76
C LYS A 191 7.03 21.33 23.90
N LYS A 192 8.24 21.14 23.37
CA LYS A 192 8.86 22.09 22.43
C LYS A 192 8.02 22.31 21.18
N VAL A 193 7.38 21.25 20.64
CA VAL A 193 6.46 21.38 19.51
C VAL A 193 5.27 22.24 19.88
N ALA A 194 4.61 21.97 21.02
CA ALA A 194 3.49 22.78 21.49
C ALA A 194 3.89 24.27 21.68
N ASP A 195 5.05 24.53 22.27
CA ASP A 195 5.57 25.89 22.46
C ASP A 195 5.85 26.59 21.12
N ARG A 196 6.45 25.90 20.14
CA ARG A 196 6.70 26.45 18.80
C ARG A 196 5.42 26.76 18.05
N LEU A 197 4.42 25.90 18.15
CA LEU A 197 3.13 26.06 17.49
C LEU A 197 2.34 27.27 18.03
N ARG A 198 2.43 27.59 19.30
CA ARG A 198 1.77 28.78 19.89
C ARG A 198 2.20 30.09 19.26
N THR A 199 3.40 30.14 18.67
CA THR A 199 3.96 31.34 18.02
C THR A 199 3.88 31.28 16.49
N SER A 200 3.41 30.17 15.93
CA SER A 200 3.26 29.98 14.49
C SER A 200 2.05 30.75 13.95
N LYS A 201 2.20 31.30 12.74
CA LYS A 201 1.13 32.01 12.03
C LYS A 201 0.64 31.25 10.80
N LYS A 202 1.49 30.41 10.23
CA LYS A 202 1.21 29.64 9.00
C LYS A 202 1.60 28.16 9.18
N PRO A 203 1.12 27.48 10.23
CA PRO A 203 1.47 26.09 10.44
C PRO A 203 0.76 25.21 9.39
N VAL A 204 1.41 24.07 9.02
CA VAL A 204 0.84 23.05 8.15
C VAL A 204 1.21 21.66 8.70
N ILE A 205 0.27 20.75 8.68
CA ILE A 205 0.50 19.32 8.97
C ILE A 205 0.61 18.56 7.64
N CYS A 206 1.68 17.79 7.45
CA CYS A 206 1.88 16.87 6.34
C CYS A 206 1.80 15.43 6.83
N VAL A 207 0.75 14.70 6.46
CA VAL A 207 0.55 13.32 6.89
C VAL A 207 0.95 12.32 5.82
N GLY A 208 1.52 11.20 6.25
CA GLY A 208 1.90 10.08 5.39
C GLY A 208 1.23 8.77 5.77
N GLY A 209 1.64 7.70 5.10
CA GLY A 209 1.12 6.34 5.34
C GLY A 209 1.34 5.82 6.76
N GLY A 210 2.31 6.39 7.50
CA GLY A 210 2.55 6.02 8.89
C GLY A 210 1.38 6.31 9.83
N VAL A 211 0.53 7.31 9.51
CA VAL A 211 -0.70 7.58 10.26
C VAL A 211 -1.68 6.42 10.13
N ILE A 212 -1.90 5.93 8.90
CA ILE A 212 -2.80 4.79 8.61
C ILE A 212 -2.23 3.49 9.21
N LEU A 213 -0.94 3.21 8.98
CA LEU A 213 -0.27 2.01 9.48
C LEU A 213 -0.19 1.98 11.02
N GLY A 214 -0.11 3.15 11.65
CA GLY A 214 -0.15 3.34 13.11
C GLY A 214 -1.56 3.39 13.69
N LYS A 215 -2.62 3.31 12.84
CA LYS A 215 -4.03 3.45 13.26
C LYS A 215 -4.28 4.74 14.07
N ALA A 216 -3.69 5.86 13.61
CA ALA A 216 -3.66 7.14 14.32
C ALA A 216 -4.66 8.19 13.76
N GLU A 217 -5.59 7.76 12.89
CA GLU A 217 -6.55 8.65 12.21
C GLU A 217 -7.43 9.39 13.21
N ARG A 218 -7.87 8.71 14.28
CA ARG A 218 -8.68 9.31 15.35
C ARG A 218 -7.90 10.38 16.12
N GLU A 219 -6.66 10.09 16.50
CA GLU A 219 -5.77 11.00 17.21
C GLU A 219 -5.38 12.20 16.33
N LEU A 220 -5.17 11.96 15.02
CA LEU A 220 -4.96 13.04 14.05
C LEU A 220 -6.17 13.96 13.97
N LYS A 221 -7.37 13.42 13.83
CA LYS A 221 -8.62 14.20 13.81
C LYS A 221 -8.76 15.07 15.06
N GLN A 222 -8.58 14.50 16.25
CA GLN A 222 -8.64 15.22 17.51
C GLN A 222 -7.59 16.34 17.63
N PHE A 223 -6.37 16.07 17.16
CA PHE A 223 -5.30 17.06 17.14
C PHE A 223 -5.61 18.21 16.19
N VAL A 224 -6.09 17.92 14.98
CA VAL A 224 -6.46 18.91 13.97
C VAL A 224 -7.64 19.77 14.42
N GLU A 225 -8.71 19.16 14.91
CA GLU A 225 -9.89 19.89 15.42
C GLU A 225 -9.53 20.84 16.57
N LYS A 226 -8.62 20.42 17.47
CA LYS A 226 -8.16 21.26 18.57
C LYS A 226 -7.19 22.35 18.15
N SER A 227 -6.25 22.04 17.28
CA SER A 227 -5.18 22.96 16.83
C SER A 227 -5.62 23.91 15.73
N GLN A 228 -6.63 23.52 14.92
CA GLN A 228 -7.12 24.23 13.74
C GLN A 228 -6.09 24.40 12.62
N ILE A 229 -5.11 23.49 12.54
CA ILE A 229 -4.03 23.55 11.55
C ILE A 229 -4.46 22.85 10.26
N PRO A 230 -4.24 23.46 9.05
CA PRO A 230 -4.50 22.84 7.78
C PRO A 230 -3.64 21.58 7.54
N VAL A 231 -4.23 20.58 6.89
CA VAL A 231 -3.63 19.27 6.65
C VAL A 231 -3.45 19.01 5.15
N ILE A 232 -2.23 18.72 4.77
CA ILE A 232 -1.86 18.17 3.47
C ILE A 232 -1.43 16.72 3.65
N HIS A 233 -1.48 15.91 2.58
CA HIS A 233 -1.06 14.52 2.66
C HIS A 233 -0.19 14.08 1.49
N THR A 234 0.66 13.08 1.73
CA THR A 234 1.39 12.37 0.67
C THR A 234 0.46 11.37 -0.04
N LEU A 235 0.90 10.78 -1.15
CA LEU A 235 0.14 9.72 -1.82
C LEU A 235 -0.27 8.60 -0.84
N MET A 236 0.66 8.13 -0.01
CA MET A 236 0.41 7.07 0.96
C MET A 236 -0.38 7.52 2.19
N GLY A 237 -0.50 8.83 2.40
CA GLY A 237 -1.31 9.42 3.46
C GLY A 237 -2.77 9.68 3.06
N LYS A 238 -3.16 9.38 1.81
CA LYS A 238 -4.54 9.54 1.37
C LYS A 238 -5.47 8.60 2.14
N GLY A 239 -6.50 9.17 2.77
CA GLY A 239 -7.41 8.46 3.67
C GLY A 239 -7.05 8.53 5.16
N SER A 240 -5.93 9.18 5.52
CA SER A 240 -5.61 9.44 6.94
C SER A 240 -6.50 10.49 7.60
N MET A 241 -7.22 11.27 6.79
CA MET A 241 -8.16 12.29 7.23
C MET A 241 -9.34 12.36 6.26
N ASP A 242 -10.53 12.59 6.81
CA ASP A 242 -11.74 12.80 6.02
C ASP A 242 -11.63 14.07 5.16
N GLU A 243 -11.84 13.94 3.86
CA GLU A 243 -11.72 15.03 2.89
C GLU A 243 -12.85 16.07 2.99
N SER A 244 -13.91 15.78 3.75
CA SER A 244 -14.98 16.74 4.06
C SER A 244 -14.60 17.74 5.15
N SER A 245 -13.50 17.51 5.88
CA SER A 245 -13.02 18.40 6.91
C SER A 245 -12.62 19.77 6.34
N GLU A 246 -13.01 20.85 7.03
CA GLU A 246 -12.63 22.22 6.65
C GLU A 246 -11.12 22.45 6.66
N TYR A 247 -10.35 21.67 7.45
CA TYR A 247 -8.90 21.74 7.53
C TYR A 247 -8.19 20.90 6.47
N TYR A 248 -8.93 20.11 5.68
CA TYR A 248 -8.34 19.31 4.61
C TYR A 248 -7.97 20.17 3.41
N VAL A 249 -6.69 20.17 3.05
CA VAL A 249 -6.17 20.91 1.91
C VAL A 249 -6.00 20.01 0.69
N GLY A 250 -5.23 18.91 0.79
CA GLY A 250 -5.11 17.95 -0.30
C GLY A 250 -3.73 17.32 -0.46
N LEU A 251 -3.56 16.61 -1.59
CA LEU A 251 -2.35 15.89 -1.97
C LEU A 251 -1.21 16.85 -2.32
N ILE A 252 -0.01 16.59 -1.75
CA ILE A 252 1.24 17.29 -2.09
C ILE A 252 2.17 16.47 -2.98
N GLY A 253 3.21 17.11 -3.45
CA GLY A 253 4.32 16.50 -4.19
C GLY A 253 4.26 16.81 -5.69
N THR A 254 5.10 16.10 -6.45
CA THR A 254 5.27 16.27 -7.91
C THR A 254 3.92 16.18 -8.66
N HIS A 255 3.02 15.33 -8.16
CA HIS A 255 1.69 15.11 -8.73
C HIS A 255 0.56 15.65 -7.83
N GLY A 256 0.91 16.45 -6.82
CA GLY A 256 -0.02 17.07 -5.90
C GLY A 256 -0.79 18.26 -6.49
N PHE A 257 -1.65 18.83 -5.68
CA PHE A 257 -2.34 20.07 -6.02
C PHE A 257 -1.42 21.27 -5.84
N ALA A 258 -1.42 22.19 -6.80
CA ALA A 258 -0.56 23.37 -6.74
C ALA A 258 -0.81 24.21 -5.48
N TYR A 259 -2.06 24.34 -5.04
CA TYR A 259 -2.39 25.04 -3.79
C TYR A 259 -1.88 24.32 -2.53
N ALA A 260 -1.87 22.98 -2.52
CA ALA A 260 -1.34 22.21 -1.40
C ALA A 260 0.20 22.32 -1.31
N ASN A 261 0.86 22.28 -2.46
CA ASN A 261 2.31 22.54 -2.55
C ASN A 261 2.63 23.97 -2.06
N LYS A 262 1.84 24.96 -2.48
CA LYS A 262 2.00 26.35 -2.09
C LYS A 262 1.77 26.55 -0.59
N ALA A 263 0.86 25.80 0.03
CA ALA A 263 0.66 25.81 1.48
C ALA A 263 1.92 25.31 2.22
N ALA A 264 2.53 24.21 1.78
CA ALA A 264 3.78 23.72 2.36
C ALA A 264 4.94 24.72 2.19
N GLU A 265 5.09 25.33 1.00
CA GLU A 265 6.16 26.28 0.70
C GLU A 265 6.10 27.60 1.50
N ASN A 266 4.89 28.05 1.85
CA ASN A 266 4.67 29.29 2.57
C ASN A 266 4.44 29.10 4.07
N SER A 267 4.52 27.87 4.56
CA SER A 267 4.41 27.59 6.00
C SER A 267 5.59 28.14 6.78
N ASP A 268 5.39 28.53 8.04
CA ASP A 268 6.43 28.88 9.01
C ASP A 268 6.77 27.71 9.94
N VAL A 269 5.86 26.73 10.05
CA VAL A 269 6.06 25.43 10.70
C VAL A 269 5.43 24.35 9.85
N LEU A 270 6.20 23.32 9.51
CA LEU A 270 5.71 22.13 8.82
C LEU A 270 5.89 20.90 9.71
N ILE A 271 4.77 20.29 10.12
CA ILE A 271 4.77 19.08 10.93
C ILE A 271 4.60 17.87 9.99
N ILE A 272 5.65 17.08 9.83
CA ILE A 272 5.64 15.85 9.03
C ILE A 272 5.34 14.68 9.96
N ILE A 273 4.26 13.93 9.71
CA ILE A 273 3.80 12.84 10.57
C ILE A 273 3.72 11.55 9.76
N GLY A 274 4.57 10.58 10.10
CA GLY A 274 4.60 9.27 9.44
C GLY A 274 4.77 9.35 7.93
N ALA A 275 5.56 10.31 7.45
CA ALA A 275 5.79 10.55 6.04
C ALA A 275 7.29 10.68 5.74
N ARG A 276 7.75 9.95 4.73
CA ARG A 276 9.10 10.10 4.20
C ARG A 276 9.16 11.34 3.31
N ALA A 277 10.15 12.19 3.52
CA ALA A 277 10.39 13.34 2.68
C ALA A 277 11.10 12.91 1.37
N SER A 278 10.43 12.10 0.55
CA SER A 278 10.96 11.61 -0.73
C SER A 278 10.95 12.72 -1.80
N ASP A 279 11.68 12.49 -2.90
CA ASP A 279 11.67 13.36 -4.09
C ASP A 279 10.26 13.59 -4.64
N ARG A 280 9.41 12.58 -4.60
CA ARG A 280 8.01 12.65 -5.06
C ARG A 280 7.14 13.52 -4.16
N THR A 281 7.42 13.54 -2.86
CA THR A 281 6.69 14.35 -1.88
C THR A 281 7.19 15.79 -1.89
N THR A 282 8.49 16.00 -2.01
CA THR A 282 9.12 17.33 -1.87
C THR A 282 9.34 18.07 -3.18
N PHE A 283 9.12 17.39 -4.34
CA PHE A 283 9.40 17.90 -5.71
C PHE A 283 10.68 18.74 -5.84
N GLY A 284 11.60 18.53 -4.92
CA GLY A 284 12.91 19.21 -4.83
C GLY A 284 13.31 19.43 -3.39
N VAL A 285 13.95 18.42 -2.79
CA VAL A 285 14.38 18.42 -1.38
C VAL A 285 15.08 19.74 -0.97
N LYS A 286 15.91 20.30 -1.88
CA LYS A 286 16.66 21.54 -1.60
C LYS A 286 15.80 22.81 -1.59
N THR A 287 14.58 22.76 -2.12
CA THR A 287 13.70 23.93 -2.26
C THR A 287 12.43 23.83 -1.42
N PHE A 288 12.10 22.64 -0.94
CA PHE A 288 10.88 22.38 -0.20
C PHE A 288 10.86 23.03 1.18
N ALA A 289 9.79 23.75 1.48
CA ALA A 289 9.49 24.37 2.80
C ALA A 289 10.66 25.12 3.47
N LYS A 290 11.50 25.83 2.69
CA LYS A 290 12.72 26.50 3.18
C LYS A 290 12.54 27.49 4.33
N LYS A 291 11.33 28.02 4.49
CA LYS A 291 11.00 29.02 5.50
C LYS A 291 10.46 28.41 6.78
N ALA A 292 10.13 27.10 6.72
CA ALA A 292 9.48 26.42 7.82
C ALA A 292 10.48 25.78 8.78
N ASP A 293 10.17 25.86 10.06
CA ASP A 293 10.76 24.95 11.04
C ASP A 293 10.13 23.56 10.85
N ILE A 294 10.95 22.59 10.43
CA ILE A 294 10.49 21.23 10.19
C ILE A 294 10.41 20.46 11.51
N ILE A 295 9.21 19.99 11.83
CA ILE A 295 8.97 19.04 12.92
C ILE A 295 8.73 17.69 12.28
N HIS A 296 9.52 16.67 12.59
CA HIS A 296 9.40 15.37 11.98
C HIS A 296 9.10 14.29 13.03
N ILE A 297 7.92 13.68 12.90
CA ILE A 297 7.41 12.62 13.76
C ILE A 297 7.39 11.32 12.94
N ASP A 298 8.23 10.37 13.33
CA ASP A 298 8.26 9.06 12.67
C ASP A 298 8.63 7.97 13.68
N ILE A 299 8.18 6.75 13.41
CA ILE A 299 8.55 5.57 14.22
C ILE A 299 9.96 5.07 13.87
N ASP A 300 10.42 5.36 12.65
CA ASP A 300 11.74 4.99 12.15
C ASP A 300 12.73 6.14 12.35
N PRO A 301 13.69 6.01 13.29
CA PRO A 301 14.68 7.05 13.52
C PRO A 301 15.56 7.33 12.29
N ALA A 302 15.69 6.38 11.36
CA ALA A 302 16.50 6.53 10.16
C ALA A 302 15.85 7.43 9.10
N GLU A 303 14.55 7.68 9.17
CA GLU A 303 13.86 8.61 8.25
C GLU A 303 13.95 10.07 8.71
N ILE A 304 14.14 10.31 10.01
CA ILE A 304 14.23 11.66 10.58
C ILE A 304 15.56 12.33 10.20
N GLY A 305 15.46 13.49 9.57
CA GLY A 305 16.65 14.25 9.15
C GLY A 305 17.38 13.68 7.92
N LYS A 306 16.86 12.60 7.32
CA LYS A 306 17.50 11.93 6.17
C LYS A 306 17.55 12.82 4.92
N ASN A 307 16.46 13.51 4.61
CA ASN A 307 16.31 14.32 3.40
C ASN A 307 16.06 15.80 3.68
N LEU A 308 15.52 16.15 4.85
CA LEU A 308 15.22 17.52 5.26
C LEU A 308 15.86 17.80 6.62
N ASP A 309 16.46 18.98 6.76
CA ASP A 309 16.95 19.44 8.06
C ASP A 309 15.77 19.55 9.03
N THR A 310 15.84 18.82 10.13
CA THR A 310 14.76 18.71 11.10
C THR A 310 15.04 19.57 12.32
N TYR A 311 14.15 20.55 12.59
CA TYR A 311 14.25 21.43 13.75
C TYR A 311 13.89 20.72 15.06
N ILE A 312 12.79 19.95 15.07
CA ILE A 312 12.39 19.12 16.23
C ILE A 312 12.11 17.68 15.75
N PRO A 313 12.99 16.71 16.07
CA PRO A 313 12.75 15.30 15.79
C PRO A 313 11.94 14.65 16.91
N ILE A 314 10.96 13.79 16.58
CA ILE A 314 10.28 12.94 17.57
C ILE A 314 10.19 11.53 17.02
N VAL A 315 10.92 10.60 17.65
CA VAL A 315 10.82 9.17 17.35
C VAL A 315 9.73 8.53 18.21
N GLY A 316 8.79 7.84 17.58
CA GLY A 316 7.75 7.09 18.27
C GLY A 316 6.50 6.85 17.43
N ASP A 317 5.53 6.20 18.03
CA ASP A 317 4.25 5.88 17.42
C ASP A 317 3.38 7.13 17.23
N CYS A 318 2.76 7.27 16.05
CA CYS A 318 1.98 8.44 15.70
C CYS A 318 0.79 8.66 16.63
N ALA A 319 0.04 7.60 16.99
CA ALA A 319 -1.13 7.73 17.85
C ALA A 319 -0.72 8.18 19.26
N SER A 320 0.35 7.58 19.80
CA SER A 320 0.90 7.96 21.12
C SER A 320 1.35 9.43 21.15
N ILE A 321 2.07 9.88 20.13
CA ILE A 321 2.60 11.26 20.07
C ILE A 321 1.47 12.27 19.85
N LEU A 322 0.54 12.00 18.92
CA LEU A 322 -0.60 12.89 18.66
C LEU A 322 -1.51 13.01 19.88
N GLY A 323 -1.73 11.91 20.61
CA GLY A 323 -2.49 11.93 21.86
C GLY A 323 -1.87 12.85 22.94
N GLU A 324 -0.54 12.83 23.08
CA GLU A 324 0.17 13.72 24.02
C GLU A 324 0.21 15.18 23.50
N LEU A 325 0.46 15.40 22.21
CA LEU A 325 0.41 16.73 21.60
C LEU A 325 -0.95 17.39 21.77
N THR A 326 -2.03 16.60 21.61
CA THR A 326 -3.40 17.10 21.80
C THR A 326 -3.64 17.61 23.22
N LYS A 327 -2.98 17.03 24.25
CA LYS A 327 -3.09 17.53 25.63
C LYS A 327 -2.37 18.87 25.82
N GLU A 328 -1.20 19.03 25.19
CA GLU A 328 -0.31 20.19 25.36
C GLU A 328 -0.70 21.39 24.49
N ILE A 329 -1.46 21.22 23.39
CA ILE A 329 -1.81 22.27 22.44
C ILE A 329 -3.06 23.05 22.88
N THR A 330 -3.07 24.34 22.56
CA THR A 330 -4.26 25.21 22.56
C THR A 330 -4.62 25.55 21.11
N PRO A 331 -5.87 25.98 20.80
CA PRO A 331 -6.22 26.47 19.47
C PRO A 331 -5.23 27.54 18.98
N ILE A 332 -4.86 27.45 17.71
CA ILE A 332 -3.97 28.39 17.04
C ILE A 332 -4.83 29.26 16.12
N GLU A 333 -4.57 30.54 16.10
CA GLU A 333 -5.26 31.45 15.19
C GLU A 333 -4.75 31.25 13.75
N THR A 334 -5.50 30.49 12.96
CA THR A 334 -5.17 30.15 11.57
C THR A 334 -6.18 30.67 10.55
N SER A 335 -7.20 31.43 10.95
CA SER A 335 -8.29 31.86 10.06
C SER A 335 -7.81 32.56 8.81
N SER A 336 -6.94 33.57 8.96
CA SER A 336 -6.38 34.30 7.81
C SER A 336 -5.50 33.40 6.90
N TRP A 337 -4.83 32.40 7.50
CA TRP A 337 -4.04 31.43 6.76
C TRP A 337 -4.94 30.45 5.97
N MET A 338 -6.01 29.98 6.58
CA MET A 338 -7.00 29.14 5.89
C MET A 338 -7.68 29.88 4.74
N ASP A 339 -7.97 31.18 4.91
CA ASP A 339 -8.56 32.00 3.85
C ASP A 339 -7.60 32.16 2.67
N GLU A 340 -6.31 32.40 2.92
CA GLU A 340 -5.29 32.46 1.88
C GLU A 340 -5.17 31.13 1.11
N ILE A 341 -5.24 29.98 1.79
CA ILE A 341 -5.23 28.65 1.15
C ILE A 341 -6.52 28.44 0.31
N LYS A 342 -7.68 28.85 0.81
CA LYS A 342 -8.96 28.78 0.07
C LYS A 342 -8.93 29.61 -1.19
N GLU A 343 -8.38 30.83 -1.15
CA GLU A 343 -8.20 31.66 -2.34
C GLU A 343 -7.32 30.98 -3.40
N TRP A 344 -6.22 30.33 -2.99
CA TRP A 344 -5.40 29.57 -3.93
C TRP A 344 -6.15 28.38 -4.52
N LYS A 345 -6.93 27.67 -3.72
CA LYS A 345 -7.75 26.53 -4.18
C LYS A 345 -8.76 26.96 -5.25
N GLU A 346 -9.39 28.11 -5.07
CA GLU A 346 -10.33 28.65 -6.07
C GLU A 346 -9.62 29.17 -7.33
N SER A 347 -8.50 29.90 -7.18
CA SER A 347 -7.77 30.50 -8.30
C SER A 347 -7.06 29.47 -9.19
N LEU A 348 -6.74 28.29 -8.65
CA LEU A 348 -6.00 27.23 -9.33
C LEU A 348 -6.90 26.06 -9.76
N LYS A 349 -8.22 26.26 -9.81
CA LYS A 349 -9.16 25.28 -10.38
C LYS A 349 -8.87 25.04 -11.85
N VAL A 350 -8.64 23.78 -12.20
CA VAL A 350 -8.47 23.37 -13.61
C VAL A 350 -9.86 23.23 -14.24
N VAL A 351 -10.12 24.02 -15.29
CA VAL A 351 -11.33 23.89 -16.11
C VAL A 351 -11.13 22.75 -17.10
N ARG A 352 -11.99 21.75 -17.03
CA ARG A 352 -11.93 20.56 -17.89
C ARG A 352 -12.58 20.84 -19.23
N LYS A 353 -11.95 20.35 -20.32
CA LYS A 353 -12.59 20.29 -21.63
C LYS A 353 -13.39 19.00 -21.74
N PRO A 354 -14.63 19.02 -22.26
CA PRO A 354 -15.37 17.80 -22.59
C PRO A 354 -14.59 16.96 -23.61
N THR A 355 -14.62 15.64 -23.45
CA THR A 355 -14.08 14.68 -24.42
C THR A 355 -15.21 13.77 -24.89
N ASP A 356 -15.08 13.25 -26.13
CA ASP A 356 -16.03 12.28 -26.68
C ASP A 356 -15.80 10.86 -26.17
N LYS A 357 -14.79 10.69 -25.30
CA LYS A 357 -14.40 9.41 -24.69
C LYS A 357 -14.63 9.43 -23.19
N VAL A 358 -14.44 8.28 -22.55
CA VAL A 358 -14.53 8.17 -21.09
C VAL A 358 -13.50 9.09 -20.43
N ASN A 359 -13.97 9.93 -19.52
CA ASN A 359 -13.13 10.80 -18.71
C ASN A 359 -12.76 10.09 -17.37
N PRO A 360 -11.51 9.69 -17.13
CA PRO A 360 -11.12 9.01 -15.90
C PRO A 360 -11.45 9.79 -14.62
N LYS A 361 -11.41 11.12 -14.69
CA LYS A 361 -11.72 12.00 -13.53
C LYS A 361 -13.22 12.02 -13.24
N TYR A 362 -14.07 11.92 -14.27
CA TYR A 362 -15.52 11.75 -14.11
C TYR A 362 -15.83 10.36 -13.52
N VAL A 363 -15.24 9.31 -14.07
CA VAL A 363 -15.36 7.93 -13.57
C VAL A 363 -15.13 7.87 -12.07
N LEU A 364 -14.03 8.47 -11.59
CA LEU A 364 -13.67 8.45 -10.18
C LEU A 364 -14.63 9.29 -9.31
N GLY A 365 -15.20 10.35 -9.85
CA GLY A 365 -16.28 11.10 -9.22
C GLY A 365 -17.53 10.24 -9.02
N VAL A 366 -17.99 9.59 -10.11
CA VAL A 366 -19.15 8.67 -10.08
C VAL A 366 -18.92 7.53 -9.10
N VAL A 367 -17.76 6.87 -9.15
CA VAL A 367 -17.43 5.80 -8.20
C VAL A 367 -17.45 6.33 -6.76
N SER A 368 -16.84 7.50 -6.50
CA SER A 368 -16.87 8.11 -5.16
C SER A 368 -18.27 8.39 -4.62
N ASP A 369 -19.17 8.80 -5.51
CA ASP A 369 -20.53 9.18 -5.10
C ASP A 369 -21.45 7.95 -4.94
N MET A 370 -21.08 6.78 -5.50
CA MET A 370 -21.93 5.59 -5.54
C MET A 370 -21.46 4.44 -4.65
N VAL A 371 -20.18 4.41 -4.20
CA VAL A 371 -19.71 3.35 -3.31
C VAL A 371 -19.89 3.74 -1.84
N GLU A 372 -19.96 2.73 -0.99
CA GLU A 372 -20.14 2.83 0.46
C GLU A 372 -18.97 3.58 1.13
N GLU A 373 -19.20 4.13 2.33
CA GLU A 373 -18.20 4.91 3.08
C GLU A 373 -17.06 4.05 3.69
N ASP A 374 -17.13 2.75 3.55
CA ASP A 374 -16.11 1.81 3.99
C ASP A 374 -15.49 1.01 2.82
N ALA A 375 -15.76 1.41 1.59
CA ALA A 375 -15.26 0.77 0.39
C ALA A 375 -13.72 0.77 0.32
N ILE A 376 -13.16 -0.27 -0.31
CA ILE A 376 -11.72 -0.41 -0.53
C ILE A 376 -11.43 -0.24 -2.02
N LEU A 377 -10.55 0.69 -2.35
CA LEU A 377 -10.06 0.87 -3.69
C LEU A 377 -8.64 0.36 -3.80
N THR A 378 -8.34 -0.29 -4.92
CA THR A 378 -6.96 -0.54 -5.30
C THR A 378 -6.63 0.21 -6.58
N ALA A 379 -5.45 0.79 -6.66
CA ALA A 379 -5.00 1.52 -7.84
C ALA A 379 -3.66 0.99 -8.32
N ASP A 380 -3.58 0.62 -9.59
CA ASP A 380 -2.34 0.24 -10.24
C ASP A 380 -1.47 1.46 -10.52
N VAL A 381 -0.20 1.24 -10.80
CA VAL A 381 0.76 2.31 -11.05
C VAL A 381 0.59 2.91 -12.46
N GLY A 382 0.68 4.23 -12.55
CA GLY A 382 0.56 4.99 -13.78
C GLY A 382 -0.40 6.17 -13.64
N GLN A 383 -0.96 6.64 -14.76
CA GLN A 383 -1.93 7.74 -14.75
C GLN A 383 -3.16 7.41 -13.90
N ASN A 384 -3.64 6.15 -13.95
CA ASN A 384 -4.77 5.69 -13.15
C ASN A 384 -4.54 5.90 -11.64
N GLN A 385 -3.33 5.63 -11.13
CA GLN A 385 -2.96 5.87 -9.73
C GLN A 385 -3.17 7.33 -9.33
N LEU A 386 -2.70 8.24 -10.18
CA LEU A 386 -2.75 9.67 -9.91
C LEU A 386 -4.16 10.23 -10.09
N TRP A 387 -4.92 9.71 -11.06
CA TRP A 387 -6.34 10.03 -11.16
C TRP A 387 -7.10 9.60 -9.90
N CYS A 388 -6.87 8.37 -9.39
CA CYS A 388 -7.45 7.90 -8.12
C CYS A 388 -7.05 8.80 -6.94
N ALA A 389 -5.74 9.10 -6.82
CA ALA A 389 -5.23 9.90 -5.72
C ALA A 389 -5.81 11.33 -5.68
N ARG A 390 -6.16 11.89 -6.83
CA ARG A 390 -6.63 13.28 -6.96
C ARG A 390 -8.16 13.43 -6.99
N ASN A 391 -8.87 12.44 -7.52
CA ASN A 391 -10.29 12.61 -7.85
C ASN A 391 -11.24 11.70 -7.06
N PHE A 392 -10.74 10.62 -6.44
CA PHE A 392 -11.57 9.82 -5.55
C PHE A 392 -11.58 10.46 -4.16
N LYS A 393 -12.79 10.68 -3.62
CA LYS A 393 -12.97 11.29 -2.30
C LYS A 393 -12.86 10.25 -1.20
N MET A 394 -12.01 10.51 -0.22
CA MET A 394 -11.85 9.68 0.97
C MET A 394 -12.72 10.25 2.09
N THR A 395 -13.90 9.66 2.25
CA THR A 395 -14.84 9.95 3.33
C THR A 395 -15.10 8.68 4.13
N GLY A 396 -15.44 8.80 5.40
CA GLY A 396 -15.66 7.64 6.26
C GLY A 396 -14.40 6.78 6.43
N ASP A 397 -14.58 5.45 6.35
CA ASP A 397 -13.51 4.46 6.55
C ASP A 397 -12.94 3.91 5.22
N ARG A 398 -13.10 4.63 4.12
CA ARG A 398 -12.59 4.23 2.81
C ARG A 398 -11.09 4.06 2.83
N LYS A 399 -10.60 3.07 2.07
CA LYS A 399 -9.16 2.79 1.94
C LYS A 399 -8.71 2.87 0.48
N LEU A 400 -7.52 3.41 0.26
CA LEU A 400 -6.84 3.37 -1.04
C LEU A 400 -5.54 2.56 -0.90
N LEU A 401 -5.44 1.47 -1.66
CA LEU A 401 -4.31 0.56 -1.68
C LEU A 401 -3.58 0.71 -3.02
N THR A 402 -2.29 1.03 -2.97
CA THR A 402 -1.47 1.19 -4.18
C THR A 402 0.00 0.98 -3.86
N SER A 403 0.81 0.63 -4.85
CA SER A 403 2.28 0.56 -4.71
C SER A 403 2.87 1.96 -4.89
N GLY A 404 3.00 2.69 -3.77
CA GLY A 404 3.44 4.09 -3.81
C GLY A 404 4.95 4.29 -3.75
N GLY A 405 5.67 3.40 -3.07
CA GLY A 405 7.12 3.51 -2.87
C GLY A 405 7.93 2.89 -3.99
N LEU A 406 7.67 1.63 -4.34
CA LEU A 406 8.35 0.93 -5.43
C LEU A 406 7.76 1.27 -6.80
N GLY A 407 6.45 1.48 -6.87
CA GLY A 407 5.77 1.78 -8.14
C GLY A 407 5.57 0.55 -9.02
N THR A 408 5.11 -0.56 -8.43
CA THR A 408 4.93 -1.84 -9.11
C THR A 408 3.66 -1.85 -9.94
N MET A 409 3.78 -1.92 -11.26
CA MET A 409 2.68 -2.22 -12.16
C MET A 409 2.21 -3.67 -11.98
N GLY A 410 0.91 -3.92 -12.10
CA GLY A 410 0.28 -5.22 -11.82
C GLY A 410 -0.07 -5.45 -10.35
N TYR A 411 0.05 -4.43 -9.50
CA TYR A 411 -0.27 -4.50 -8.06
C TYR A 411 -1.77 -4.57 -7.79
N SER A 412 -2.58 -3.82 -8.54
CA SER A 412 -3.97 -3.53 -8.17
C SER A 412 -4.87 -4.76 -8.08
N LEU A 413 -4.90 -5.59 -9.11
CA LEU A 413 -5.80 -6.76 -9.17
C LEU A 413 -5.52 -7.77 -8.05
N PRO A 414 -4.27 -8.27 -7.86
CA PRO A 414 -4.03 -9.20 -6.77
C PRO A 414 -4.24 -8.56 -5.38
N ALA A 415 -3.91 -7.28 -5.19
CA ALA A 415 -4.20 -6.59 -3.93
C ALA A 415 -5.71 -6.48 -3.67
N ALA A 416 -6.53 -6.26 -4.72
CA ALA A 416 -7.99 -6.26 -4.61
C ALA A 416 -8.53 -7.65 -4.22
N ILE A 417 -7.98 -8.73 -4.79
CA ILE A 417 -8.33 -10.10 -4.40
C ILE A 417 -8.08 -10.31 -2.91
N GLY A 418 -6.87 -9.99 -2.44
CA GLY A 418 -6.51 -10.12 -1.03
C GLY A 418 -7.39 -9.29 -0.10
N ALA A 419 -7.69 -8.05 -0.48
CA ALA A 419 -8.55 -7.16 0.27
C ALA A 419 -10.01 -7.66 0.34
N LYS A 420 -10.56 -8.16 -0.78
CA LYS A 420 -11.94 -8.67 -0.82
C LYS A 420 -12.10 -9.96 -0.04
N LEU A 421 -11.14 -10.87 -0.12
CA LEU A 421 -11.13 -12.09 0.68
C LEU A 421 -11.00 -11.80 2.19
N ALA A 422 -10.26 -10.75 2.55
CA ALA A 422 -10.11 -10.29 3.93
C ALA A 422 -11.36 -9.60 4.47
N CYS A 423 -12.09 -8.89 3.62
CA CYS A 423 -13.26 -8.08 3.96
C CYS A 423 -14.42 -8.41 3.01
N PRO A 424 -15.05 -9.59 3.13
CA PRO A 424 -16.03 -10.08 2.16
C PRO A 424 -17.28 -9.19 2.06
N ASP A 425 -17.64 -8.49 3.11
CA ASP A 425 -18.81 -7.61 3.14
C ASP A 425 -18.56 -6.22 2.53
N LYS A 426 -17.28 -5.84 2.34
CA LYS A 426 -16.94 -4.52 1.80
C LYS A 426 -16.92 -4.52 0.27
N ARG A 427 -17.32 -3.38 -0.31
CA ARG A 427 -17.13 -3.15 -1.73
C ARG A 427 -15.64 -2.97 -2.03
N VAL A 428 -15.15 -3.73 -3.02
CA VAL A 428 -13.77 -3.57 -3.49
C VAL A 428 -13.78 -3.23 -4.98
N VAL A 429 -13.13 -2.13 -5.34
CA VAL A 429 -13.00 -1.66 -6.71
C VAL A 429 -11.53 -1.57 -7.09
N SER A 430 -11.14 -2.28 -8.15
CA SER A 430 -9.77 -2.32 -8.67
C SER A 430 -9.65 -1.41 -9.89
N PHE A 431 -8.73 -0.46 -9.86
CA PHE A 431 -8.41 0.40 -11.00
C PHE A 431 -7.05 0.04 -11.58
N ALA A 432 -6.97 -0.15 -12.88
CA ALA A 432 -5.73 -0.38 -13.60
C ALA A 432 -5.70 0.36 -14.93
N GLY A 433 -4.51 0.63 -15.45
CA GLY A 433 -4.30 0.92 -16.87
C GLY A 433 -4.23 -0.38 -17.66
N ASP A 434 -4.44 -0.31 -18.98
CA ASP A 434 -4.34 -1.46 -19.88
C ASP A 434 -2.97 -2.16 -19.82
N GLY A 435 -1.88 -1.40 -19.61
CA GLY A 435 -0.55 -1.97 -19.42
C GLY A 435 -0.36 -2.69 -18.08
N GLY A 436 -0.81 -2.10 -16.97
CA GLY A 436 -0.72 -2.71 -15.65
C GLY A 436 -1.60 -3.93 -15.49
N PHE A 437 -2.83 -3.88 -16.02
CA PHE A 437 -3.74 -5.01 -16.00
C PHE A 437 -3.16 -6.26 -16.69
N GLN A 438 -2.49 -6.09 -17.83
CA GLN A 438 -1.86 -7.22 -18.54
C GLN A 438 -0.76 -7.91 -17.73
N MET A 439 -0.11 -7.22 -16.79
CA MET A 439 0.95 -7.79 -15.95
C MET A 439 0.44 -8.75 -14.87
N SER A 440 -0.86 -8.72 -14.55
CA SER A 440 -1.47 -9.59 -13.53
C SER A 440 -2.78 -10.23 -14.00
N VAL A 441 -3.06 -10.19 -15.29
CA VAL A 441 -4.32 -10.67 -15.89
C VAL A 441 -4.65 -12.13 -15.56
N PHE A 442 -3.65 -12.98 -15.40
CA PHE A 442 -3.81 -14.39 -15.03
C PHE A 442 -4.47 -14.56 -13.65
N GLU A 443 -4.42 -13.57 -12.76
CA GLU A 443 -5.11 -13.60 -11.47
C GLU A 443 -6.64 -13.50 -11.59
N LEU A 444 -7.19 -13.25 -12.78
CA LEU A 444 -8.60 -13.49 -13.05
C LEU A 444 -9.01 -14.96 -12.78
N GLY A 445 -8.07 -15.90 -12.96
CA GLY A 445 -8.25 -17.29 -12.55
C GLY A 445 -8.47 -17.44 -11.05
N THR A 446 -7.74 -16.69 -10.23
CA THR A 446 -7.93 -16.65 -8.77
C THR A 446 -9.26 -15.99 -8.40
N VAL A 447 -9.67 -14.92 -9.10
CA VAL A 447 -10.98 -14.28 -8.91
C VAL A 447 -12.11 -15.30 -9.10
N THR A 448 -12.03 -16.08 -10.16
CA THR A 448 -13.07 -17.07 -10.49
C THR A 448 -13.08 -18.25 -9.53
N GLU A 449 -11.92 -18.83 -9.24
CA GLU A 449 -11.81 -20.00 -8.36
C GLU A 449 -12.30 -19.70 -6.93
N GLU A 450 -11.95 -18.52 -6.41
CA GLU A 450 -12.33 -18.08 -5.07
C GLU A 450 -13.70 -17.37 -5.02
N ASN A 451 -14.39 -17.26 -6.15
CA ASN A 451 -15.67 -16.55 -6.30
C ASN A 451 -15.61 -15.11 -5.72
N VAL A 452 -14.54 -14.41 -6.04
CA VAL A 452 -14.27 -13.07 -5.50
C VAL A 452 -15.12 -12.03 -6.22
N ASN A 453 -16.14 -11.48 -5.56
CA ASN A 453 -16.98 -10.42 -6.14
C ASN A 453 -16.22 -9.09 -6.12
N LEU A 454 -15.54 -8.75 -7.23
CA LEU A 454 -14.79 -7.52 -7.48
C LEU A 454 -15.40 -6.72 -8.62
N ILE A 455 -15.27 -5.40 -8.56
CA ILE A 455 -15.44 -4.53 -9.72
C ILE A 455 -14.04 -4.15 -10.21
N ILE A 456 -13.73 -4.50 -11.46
CA ILE A 456 -12.43 -4.25 -12.09
C ILE A 456 -12.63 -3.20 -13.18
N ILE A 457 -12.00 -2.04 -13.05
CA ILE A 457 -12.09 -0.94 -14.02
C ILE A 457 -10.73 -0.76 -14.67
N VAL A 458 -10.67 -0.96 -15.99
CA VAL A 458 -9.44 -0.79 -16.77
C VAL A 458 -9.57 0.43 -17.68
N PHE A 459 -8.71 1.42 -17.45
CA PHE A 459 -8.55 2.56 -18.34
C PHE A 459 -7.65 2.18 -19.52
N ASN A 460 -8.26 1.96 -20.67
CA ASN A 460 -7.56 1.60 -21.91
C ASN A 460 -7.28 2.87 -22.73
N ASN A 461 -6.04 3.34 -22.67
CA ASN A 461 -5.52 4.42 -23.52
C ASN A 461 -4.47 3.92 -24.53
N SER A 462 -4.43 2.62 -24.78
CA SER A 462 -3.55 1.92 -25.72
C SER A 462 -2.05 2.19 -25.48
N GLY A 463 -1.62 2.18 -24.21
CA GLY A 463 -0.19 2.33 -23.93
C GLY A 463 0.18 2.70 -22.51
N LEU A 464 1.47 2.93 -22.31
CA LEU A 464 2.06 3.34 -21.04
C LEU A 464 1.90 4.87 -20.86
N GLY A 465 0.67 5.30 -20.56
CA GLY A 465 0.26 6.71 -20.58
C GLY A 465 1.13 7.64 -19.74
N MET A 466 1.57 7.23 -18.55
CA MET A 466 2.45 8.06 -17.71
C MET A 466 3.83 8.26 -18.37
N VAL A 467 4.40 7.21 -18.97
CA VAL A 467 5.71 7.32 -19.64
C VAL A 467 5.57 8.17 -20.91
N ARG A 468 4.46 7.99 -21.66
CA ARG A 468 4.10 8.83 -22.81
C ARG A 468 4.04 10.31 -22.43
N GLU A 469 3.34 10.63 -21.34
CA GLU A 469 3.23 12.01 -20.83
C GLU A 469 4.60 12.60 -20.44
N ILE A 470 5.48 11.80 -19.80
CA ILE A 470 6.85 12.22 -19.49
C ILE A 470 7.68 12.48 -20.76
N GLN A 471 7.58 11.60 -21.77
CA GLN A 471 8.29 11.79 -23.04
C GLN A 471 7.82 13.07 -23.74
N ASN A 472 6.50 13.29 -23.82
CA ASN A 472 5.91 14.47 -24.44
C ASN A 472 6.30 15.77 -23.70
N ASN A 473 6.27 15.76 -22.36
CA ASN A 473 6.69 16.93 -21.56
C ASN A 473 8.18 17.26 -21.73
N ARG A 474 9.00 16.29 -22.13
CA ARG A 474 10.42 16.49 -22.44
C ARG A 474 10.69 16.76 -23.92
N SER A 475 9.66 16.84 -24.75
CA SER A 475 9.75 17.00 -26.21
C SER A 475 10.60 15.92 -26.92
N LEU A 476 10.60 14.69 -26.37
CA LEU A 476 11.40 13.58 -26.90
C LEU A 476 10.69 12.78 -28.00
N GLY A 477 9.38 13.02 -28.20
CA GLY A 477 8.52 12.16 -29.02
C GLY A 477 8.20 10.83 -28.32
N GLU A 478 7.24 10.08 -28.84
CA GLU A 478 6.75 8.83 -28.24
C GLU A 478 7.52 7.64 -28.80
N PHE A 479 8.18 6.88 -27.93
CA PHE A 479 8.92 5.67 -28.33
C PHE A 479 8.75 4.57 -27.28
N GLY A 480 8.34 3.37 -27.73
CA GLY A 480 8.20 2.19 -26.88
C GLY A 480 7.07 2.23 -25.87
N VAL A 481 6.12 3.16 -25.99
CA VAL A 481 5.05 3.41 -25.02
C VAL A 481 3.64 3.16 -25.56
N ASN A 482 3.49 3.02 -26.87
CA ASN A 482 2.22 2.80 -27.54
C ASN A 482 2.03 1.33 -27.87
N PHE A 483 0.91 0.75 -27.49
CA PHE A 483 0.52 -0.60 -27.90
C PHE A 483 -0.11 -0.52 -29.29
N ARG A 484 0.44 -1.26 -30.23
CA ARG A 484 -0.13 -1.35 -31.59
C ARG A 484 -1.47 -2.07 -31.61
N THR A 485 -1.59 -3.07 -30.72
CA THR A 485 -2.80 -3.86 -30.49
C THR A 485 -2.89 -4.23 -29.02
N ASN A 486 -4.09 -4.15 -28.45
CA ASN A 486 -4.42 -4.76 -27.17
C ASN A 486 -5.22 -6.05 -27.41
N PRO A 487 -5.20 -7.03 -26.50
CA PRO A 487 -6.16 -8.13 -26.54
C PRO A 487 -7.58 -7.59 -26.42
N ASP A 488 -8.55 -8.35 -26.89
CA ASP A 488 -9.95 -8.07 -26.60
C ASP A 488 -10.21 -8.39 -25.12
N PHE A 489 -10.12 -7.37 -24.26
CA PHE A 489 -10.26 -7.52 -22.82
C PHE A 489 -11.63 -8.02 -22.40
N ILE A 490 -12.68 -7.76 -23.17
CA ILE A 490 -14.03 -8.27 -22.88
C ILE A 490 -14.07 -9.78 -23.05
N LYS A 491 -13.65 -10.30 -24.21
CA LYS A 491 -13.57 -11.74 -24.44
C LYS A 491 -12.64 -12.44 -23.44
N LEU A 492 -11.56 -11.76 -23.05
CA LEU A 492 -10.62 -12.28 -22.07
C LEU A 492 -11.28 -12.41 -20.69
N ALA A 493 -11.97 -11.38 -20.21
CA ALA A 493 -12.70 -11.42 -18.94
C ALA A 493 -13.83 -12.47 -18.97
N GLU A 494 -14.59 -12.56 -20.06
CA GLU A 494 -15.63 -13.56 -20.27
C GLU A 494 -15.06 -14.99 -20.28
N ALA A 495 -13.87 -15.20 -20.87
CA ALA A 495 -13.20 -16.50 -20.88
C ALA A 495 -12.81 -16.98 -19.47
N TYR A 496 -12.58 -16.04 -18.53
CA TYR A 496 -12.42 -16.33 -17.11
C TYR A 496 -13.75 -16.39 -16.32
N GLY A 497 -14.91 -16.21 -16.99
CA GLY A 497 -16.23 -16.31 -16.37
C GLY A 497 -16.76 -15.04 -15.71
N LEU A 498 -16.11 -13.89 -15.90
CA LEU A 498 -16.57 -12.61 -15.39
C LEU A 498 -17.65 -12.00 -16.29
N LEU A 499 -18.51 -11.17 -15.70
CA LEU A 499 -19.34 -10.25 -16.49
C LEU A 499 -18.46 -9.12 -16.99
N ALA A 500 -18.65 -8.67 -18.24
CA ALA A 500 -17.77 -7.70 -18.84
C ALA A 500 -18.51 -6.70 -19.74
N LYS A 501 -18.11 -5.43 -19.67
CA LYS A 501 -18.59 -4.36 -20.56
C LYS A 501 -17.48 -3.44 -21.01
N ARG A 502 -17.51 -3.04 -22.29
CA ARG A 502 -16.70 -1.95 -22.83
C ARG A 502 -17.56 -0.71 -22.89
N VAL A 503 -17.02 0.41 -22.42
CA VAL A 503 -17.68 1.71 -22.43
C VAL A 503 -16.80 2.75 -23.12
N SER A 504 -17.45 3.61 -23.91
CA SER A 504 -16.77 4.57 -24.77
C SER A 504 -17.04 6.03 -24.39
N ASN A 505 -17.97 6.28 -23.48
CA ASN A 505 -18.31 7.60 -22.95
C ASN A 505 -18.78 7.52 -21.49
N ASP A 506 -18.91 8.69 -20.87
CA ASP A 506 -19.22 8.83 -19.46
C ASP A 506 -20.60 8.26 -19.06
N ASN A 507 -21.62 8.39 -19.92
CA ASN A 507 -22.96 7.87 -19.65
C ASN A 507 -22.99 6.34 -19.66
N GLU A 508 -22.35 5.72 -20.67
CA GLU A 508 -22.20 4.26 -20.73
C GLU A 508 -21.47 3.72 -19.50
N PHE A 509 -20.47 4.46 -19.01
CA PHE A 509 -19.78 4.08 -17.78
C PHE A 509 -20.71 4.06 -16.58
N GLU A 510 -21.51 5.10 -16.38
CA GLU A 510 -22.41 5.20 -15.23
C GLU A 510 -23.45 4.06 -15.22
N GLU A 511 -24.00 3.73 -16.41
CA GLU A 511 -24.92 2.58 -16.56
C GLU A 511 -24.24 1.25 -16.24
N ALA A 512 -23.04 1.00 -16.78
CA ALA A 512 -22.26 -0.21 -16.53
C ALA A 512 -21.85 -0.33 -15.06
N PHE A 513 -21.51 0.78 -14.43
CA PHE A 513 -21.12 0.77 -13.02
C PHE A 513 -22.31 0.50 -12.08
N ARG A 514 -23.52 1.05 -12.41
CA ARG A 514 -24.76 0.69 -11.68
C ARG A 514 -25.09 -0.80 -11.79
N GLU A 515 -24.88 -1.40 -12.95
CA GLU A 515 -25.06 -2.84 -13.15
C GLU A 515 -24.03 -3.64 -12.33
N ALA A 516 -22.75 -3.22 -12.36
CA ALA A 516 -21.69 -3.87 -11.58
C ALA A 516 -21.94 -3.81 -10.06
N LEU A 517 -22.49 -2.69 -9.55
CA LEU A 517 -22.84 -2.55 -8.12
C LEU A 517 -23.95 -3.54 -7.69
N ASN A 518 -24.86 -3.88 -8.59
CA ASN A 518 -25.97 -4.79 -8.34
C ASN A 518 -25.64 -6.26 -8.66
N SER A 519 -24.41 -6.54 -9.15
CA SER A 519 -23.97 -7.89 -9.49
C SER A 519 -23.50 -8.65 -8.26
N ASP A 520 -23.82 -9.94 -8.20
CA ASP A 520 -23.27 -10.92 -7.25
C ASP A 520 -21.97 -11.59 -7.76
N LYS A 521 -21.55 -11.27 -8.99
CA LYS A 521 -20.34 -11.79 -9.65
C LYS A 521 -19.33 -10.68 -9.88
N ALA A 522 -18.08 -11.08 -10.06
CA ALA A 522 -17.04 -10.17 -10.52
C ALA A 522 -17.42 -9.49 -11.84
N PHE A 523 -17.22 -8.19 -11.92
CA PHE A 523 -17.61 -7.38 -13.08
C PHE A 523 -16.41 -6.60 -13.60
N PHE A 524 -16.15 -6.73 -14.90
CA PHE A 524 -15.06 -6.07 -15.60
C PHE A 524 -15.59 -4.93 -16.47
N ILE A 525 -15.06 -3.73 -16.31
CA ILE A 525 -15.42 -2.55 -17.13
C ILE A 525 -14.16 -2.03 -17.84
N GLU A 526 -14.13 -2.14 -19.17
CA GLU A 526 -13.11 -1.51 -20.00
C GLU A 526 -13.56 -0.12 -20.39
N CYS A 527 -12.85 0.90 -19.94
CA CYS A 527 -13.08 2.31 -20.27
C CYS A 527 -12.15 2.75 -21.39
N ILE A 528 -12.68 3.10 -22.55
CA ILE A 528 -11.89 3.63 -23.66
C ILE A 528 -11.59 5.11 -23.40
N VAL A 529 -10.32 5.39 -23.10
CA VAL A 529 -9.81 6.72 -22.73
C VAL A 529 -9.03 7.33 -23.89
N ASP A 530 -9.00 8.66 -23.95
CA ASP A 530 -8.15 9.36 -24.93
C ASP A 530 -6.67 9.01 -24.67
N PRO A 531 -5.91 8.56 -25.69
CA PRO A 531 -4.49 8.27 -25.55
C PRO A 531 -3.66 9.42 -24.94
N HIS A 532 -4.09 10.66 -25.17
CA HIS A 532 -3.42 11.87 -24.70
C HIS A 532 -4.10 12.52 -23.48
N GLU A 533 -5.06 11.82 -22.82
CA GLU A 533 -5.63 12.32 -21.57
C GLU A 533 -4.53 12.54 -20.55
N ARG A 534 -4.51 13.74 -19.98
CA ARG A 534 -3.48 14.14 -19.04
C ARG A 534 -3.83 13.76 -17.60
N THR A 535 -2.78 13.60 -16.81
CA THR A 535 -2.92 13.35 -15.37
C THR A 535 -3.52 14.56 -14.64
N PHE A 536 -3.23 15.79 -15.15
CA PHE A 536 -3.64 17.05 -14.51
C PHE A 536 -4.56 17.86 -15.41
#